data_b3cc9143c61b9354b18be86c625f3df9
#
_entry.id   b3cc9143c61b9354b18be86c625f3df9
#
_cell.length_a   1.000
_cell.length_b   1.000
_cell.length_c   1.000
_cell.angle_alpha   90.00
_cell.angle_beta   90.00
_cell.angle_gamma   90.00
#
_symmetry.space_group_name_H-M   'P 1'
#
loop_
_entity.id
_entity.type
_entity.pdbx_description
1 polymer ?
#
loop_
_entity_poly.entity_id
_entity_poly.type
_entity_poly.pdbx_seq_one_letter_code
_entity_poly.pdbx_strand_id
1 'polypeptide(L)'
;MMMTEDVLEPDLPIIDPHHHLWDFTPIPPRDSDHPFGAIVKQSPRYLFEELLRDCRHSGHNVIGTVFLQCGAFYRVDGPAEMKPVGEVEFVNGVAARAASGIYGPFRACAGIVGQADLTLGAGVGAVLDAQIAAGNGRFRGIRHIGAHDADPEVLGPLGHAPPALYADARFREGFAELSKRGLTFDAWVLEPQIAEVTALARAFPDQPIVLDHVGTPLGLGVYAGRHDDRFAAWKGAIEELATCPNVTIKLGGLAMPFCKLGELGPETRTSAARLADLFRPYVETAIDAFGARRAMFESNFPVDRWGADHGTLWNAFKLIAKGASADEKRELFAGAAARFYRVEHLLA
;
A
#
# COMPACT_ATOMS: atom_id res chain seq x y z
N MET A 1 -7.97 29.83 10.49
CA MET A 1 -6.63 29.87 9.86
C MET A 1 -5.94 28.58 10.27
N MET A 2 -5.69 27.67 9.35
CA MET A 2 -4.93 26.45 9.66
C MET A 2 -3.50 26.87 9.97
N MET A 3 -2.96 26.48 11.11
CA MET A 3 -1.52 26.48 11.29
C MET A 3 -1.01 25.27 10.47
N THR A 4 -0.44 25.54 9.32
CA THR A 4 0.34 24.53 8.60
C THR A 4 1.57 24.24 9.47
N GLU A 5 1.74 22.98 9.83
CA GLU A 5 2.95 22.56 10.54
C GLU A 5 4.16 22.77 9.62
N ASP A 6 5.29 23.17 10.20
CA ASP A 6 6.53 23.27 9.43
C ASP A 6 6.93 21.90 8.88
N VAL A 7 7.37 21.89 7.63
CA VAL A 7 7.82 20.68 6.98
C VAL A 7 9.15 20.22 7.55
N LEU A 8 9.19 19.04 8.11
CA LEU A 8 10.42 18.45 8.64
C LEU A 8 11.29 17.91 7.50
N GLU A 9 12.59 18.12 7.55
CA GLU A 9 13.56 17.59 6.58
C GLU A 9 13.05 17.70 5.12
N PRO A 10 12.78 18.92 4.62
CA PRO A 10 12.09 19.11 3.33
C PRO A 10 12.86 18.55 2.14
N ASP A 11 14.17 18.43 2.23
CA ASP A 11 15.03 17.94 1.14
C ASP A 11 15.18 16.41 1.13
N LEU A 12 14.71 15.69 2.17
CA LEU A 12 14.80 14.24 2.22
C LEU A 12 13.95 13.62 1.08
N PRO A 13 14.56 12.88 0.12
CA PRO A 13 13.80 12.33 -0.99
C PRO A 13 12.84 11.24 -0.51
N ILE A 14 11.64 11.27 -1.07
CA ILE A 14 10.58 10.29 -0.80
C ILE A 14 10.18 9.63 -2.11
N ILE A 15 10.20 8.30 -2.13
CA ILE A 15 9.48 7.48 -3.11
C ILE A 15 8.31 6.86 -2.37
N ASP A 16 7.09 7.32 -2.68
CA ASP A 16 5.89 6.79 -2.07
C ASP A 16 5.50 5.46 -2.73
N PRO A 17 5.64 4.31 -2.04
CA PRO A 17 5.44 3.00 -2.63
C PRO A 17 3.99 2.53 -2.64
N HIS A 18 3.02 3.39 -2.30
CA HIS A 18 1.63 2.98 -2.22
C HIS A 18 0.66 4.16 -2.31
N HIS A 19 0.06 4.32 -3.46
CA HIS A 19 -1.11 5.17 -3.64
C HIS A 19 -2.07 4.53 -4.64
N HIS A 20 -3.30 5.05 -4.69
CA HIS A 20 -4.34 4.64 -5.61
C HIS A 20 -4.77 5.79 -6.51
N LEU A 21 -5.41 5.45 -7.63
CA LEU A 21 -6.07 6.40 -8.52
C LEU A 21 -7.43 5.86 -8.89
N TRP A 22 -8.50 6.60 -8.63
CA TRP A 22 -9.86 6.21 -8.97
C TRP A 22 -10.74 7.41 -9.31
N ASP A 23 -11.83 7.14 -10.02
CA ASP A 23 -12.95 8.05 -10.20
C ASP A 23 -14.26 7.27 -10.05
N PHE A 24 -14.89 7.43 -8.90
CA PHE A 24 -16.19 6.84 -8.60
C PHE A 24 -17.34 7.84 -8.75
N THR A 25 -17.07 9.07 -9.22
CA THR A 25 -18.11 10.09 -9.39
C THR A 25 -19.25 9.69 -10.33
N PRO A 26 -19.01 8.87 -11.38
CA PRO A 26 -20.09 8.38 -12.24
C PRO A 26 -20.92 7.24 -11.65
N ILE A 27 -20.47 6.66 -10.53
CA ILE A 27 -21.10 5.50 -9.90
C ILE A 27 -21.95 6.00 -8.73
N PRO A 28 -23.24 5.66 -8.65
CA PRO A 28 -24.05 6.02 -7.49
C PRO A 28 -23.40 5.53 -6.19
N PRO A 29 -23.35 6.36 -5.15
CA PRO A 29 -22.82 5.94 -3.87
C PRO A 29 -23.57 4.69 -3.39
N ARG A 30 -22.84 3.66 -3.00
CA ARG A 30 -23.44 2.53 -2.27
C ARG A 30 -23.77 3.03 -0.88
N ASP A 31 -25.02 2.88 -0.47
CA ASP A 31 -25.40 3.10 0.93
C ASP A 31 -24.71 2.03 1.78
N SER A 32 -23.70 2.45 2.49
CA SER A 32 -22.96 1.62 3.42
C SER A 32 -22.55 2.48 4.60
N ASP A 33 -22.92 2.04 5.80
CA ASP A 33 -22.48 2.66 7.05
C ASP A 33 -21.03 2.25 7.41
N HIS A 34 -20.45 1.33 6.66
CA HIS A 34 -19.08 0.91 6.89
C HIS A 34 -18.10 2.06 6.61
N PRO A 35 -17.10 2.27 7.49
CA PRO A 35 -16.15 3.38 7.37
C PRO A 35 -15.42 3.46 6.02
N PHE A 36 -15.22 2.35 5.33
CA PHE A 36 -14.63 2.36 3.99
C PHE A 36 -15.51 3.07 2.96
N GLY A 37 -16.83 2.97 3.08
CA GLY A 37 -17.76 3.76 2.25
C GLY A 37 -17.58 5.26 2.44
N ALA A 38 -17.23 5.69 3.64
CA ALA A 38 -16.96 7.09 3.94
C ALA A 38 -15.64 7.59 3.30
N ILE A 39 -14.62 6.72 3.14
CA ILE A 39 -13.38 7.06 2.41
C ILE A 39 -13.71 7.45 0.96
N VAL A 40 -14.55 6.64 0.29
CA VAL A 40 -14.98 6.92 -1.10
C VAL A 40 -15.81 8.20 -1.15
N LYS A 41 -16.70 8.45 -0.16
CA LYS A 41 -17.48 9.71 -0.07
C LYS A 41 -16.58 10.94 0.14
N GLN A 42 -15.50 10.82 0.92
CA GLN A 42 -14.53 11.88 1.19
C GLN A 42 -13.67 12.18 -0.04
N SER A 43 -13.29 11.16 -0.79
CA SER A 43 -12.45 11.25 -1.99
C SER A 43 -13.08 10.48 -3.15
N PRO A 44 -14.24 10.93 -3.69
CA PRO A 44 -14.92 10.20 -4.75
C PRO A 44 -14.12 10.18 -6.06
N ARG A 45 -13.24 11.15 -6.24
CA ARG A 45 -12.26 11.25 -7.32
C ARG A 45 -10.88 11.52 -6.73
N TYR A 46 -9.90 10.71 -7.14
CA TYR A 46 -8.49 10.92 -6.86
C TYR A 46 -7.68 10.44 -8.06
N LEU A 47 -7.24 11.37 -8.87
CA LEU A 47 -6.49 11.13 -10.10
C LEU A 47 -5.14 11.86 -10.04
N PHE A 48 -4.50 12.01 -11.19
CA PHE A 48 -3.17 12.63 -11.28
C PHE A 48 -3.13 14.05 -10.69
N GLU A 49 -4.17 14.84 -10.90
CA GLU A 49 -4.24 16.23 -10.42
C GLU A 49 -4.31 16.31 -8.90
N GLU A 50 -5.10 15.44 -8.28
CA GLU A 50 -5.23 15.37 -6.83
C GLU A 50 -3.91 14.86 -6.21
N LEU A 51 -3.34 13.78 -6.75
CA LEU A 51 -2.04 13.24 -6.31
C LEU A 51 -0.93 14.29 -6.43
N LEU A 52 -0.82 14.97 -7.57
CA LEU A 52 0.18 16.01 -7.80
C LEU A 52 0.02 17.19 -6.82
N ARG A 53 -1.24 17.57 -6.54
CA ARG A 53 -1.55 18.61 -5.56
C ARG A 53 -1.09 18.21 -4.17
N ASP A 54 -1.42 17.01 -3.72
CA ASP A 54 -1.03 16.51 -2.40
C ASP A 54 0.48 16.45 -2.26
N CYS A 55 1.19 15.87 -3.22
CA CYS A 55 2.64 15.80 -3.21
C CYS A 55 3.30 17.18 -3.16
N ARG A 56 2.80 18.16 -3.95
CA ARG A 56 3.37 19.51 -4.01
C ARG A 56 3.02 20.38 -2.79
N HIS A 57 1.75 20.34 -2.34
CA HIS A 57 1.30 21.15 -1.23
C HIS A 57 1.77 20.61 0.12
N SER A 58 2.17 19.36 0.19
CA SER A 58 2.78 18.80 1.40
C SER A 58 4.09 19.47 1.78
N GLY A 59 4.78 20.09 0.81
CA GLY A 59 6.11 20.68 0.98
C GLY A 59 7.24 19.64 1.14
N HIS A 60 6.93 18.36 1.09
CA HIS A 60 7.91 17.28 1.13
C HIS A 60 8.47 16.97 -0.26
N ASN A 61 9.72 16.48 -0.33
CA ASN A 61 10.39 16.12 -1.57
C ASN A 61 9.96 14.74 -2.08
N VAL A 62 8.69 14.60 -2.49
CA VAL A 62 8.21 13.37 -3.15
C VAL A 62 8.70 13.37 -4.59
N ILE A 63 9.70 12.53 -4.87
CA ILE A 63 10.34 12.44 -6.20
C ILE A 63 9.62 11.49 -7.14
N GLY A 64 8.91 10.49 -6.61
CA GLY A 64 8.14 9.55 -7.42
C GLY A 64 7.23 8.66 -6.58
N THR A 65 6.36 7.92 -7.26
CA THR A 65 5.38 7.05 -6.61
C THR A 65 5.23 5.71 -7.31
N VAL A 66 4.72 4.71 -6.57
CA VAL A 66 4.28 3.41 -7.09
C VAL A 66 2.77 3.30 -6.92
N PHE A 67 2.09 2.99 -8.01
CA PHE A 67 0.64 2.76 -8.00
C PHE A 67 0.31 1.34 -7.56
N LEU A 68 -0.66 1.19 -6.68
CA LEU A 68 -1.25 -0.07 -6.27
C LEU A 68 -2.67 -0.21 -6.79
N GLN A 69 -2.99 -1.39 -7.32
CA GLN A 69 -4.31 -1.73 -7.81
C GLN A 69 -5.43 -1.35 -6.81
N CYS A 70 -6.57 -0.90 -7.30
CA CYS A 70 -7.74 -0.56 -6.50
C CYS A 70 -9.08 -0.93 -7.16
N GLY A 71 -9.04 -1.69 -8.27
CA GLY A 71 -10.21 -2.14 -8.99
C GLY A 71 -10.88 -1.05 -9.84
N ALA A 72 -10.16 0.01 -10.19
CA ALA A 72 -10.66 1.09 -11.01
C ALA A 72 -10.29 0.88 -12.50
N PHE A 73 -11.10 1.44 -13.40
CA PHE A 73 -10.81 1.47 -14.85
C PHE A 73 -10.61 0.10 -15.51
N TYR A 74 -11.24 -0.94 -14.99
CA TYR A 74 -11.24 -2.26 -15.63
C TYR A 74 -11.93 -2.21 -16.99
N ARG A 75 -11.42 -3.00 -17.94
CA ARG A 75 -12.07 -3.14 -19.24
C ARG A 75 -13.50 -3.68 -19.07
N VAL A 76 -14.45 -3.13 -19.82
CA VAL A 76 -15.83 -3.62 -19.86
C VAL A 76 -15.90 -4.93 -20.66
N ASP A 77 -15.21 -4.94 -21.80
CA ASP A 77 -15.21 -6.03 -22.76
C ASP A 77 -14.08 -7.03 -22.54
N GLY A 78 -14.24 -8.22 -23.11
CA GLY A 78 -13.26 -9.30 -23.09
C GLY A 78 -13.44 -10.28 -21.94
N PRO A 79 -12.53 -11.27 -21.82
CA PRO A 79 -12.55 -12.27 -20.76
C PRO A 79 -12.43 -11.62 -19.37
N ALA A 80 -13.12 -12.17 -18.39
CA ALA A 80 -13.18 -11.59 -17.04
C ALA A 80 -11.80 -11.42 -16.41
N GLU A 81 -10.92 -12.39 -16.60
CA GLU A 81 -9.56 -12.39 -16.09
C GLU A 81 -8.67 -11.33 -16.71
N MET A 82 -9.00 -10.85 -17.92
CA MET A 82 -8.26 -9.80 -18.62
C MET A 82 -8.73 -8.37 -18.30
N LYS A 83 -9.87 -8.21 -17.64
CA LYS A 83 -10.42 -6.88 -17.33
C LYS A 83 -9.47 -6.00 -16.52
N PRO A 84 -8.71 -6.51 -15.54
CA PRO A 84 -7.75 -5.71 -14.77
C PRO A 84 -6.63 -5.06 -15.60
N VAL A 85 -6.37 -5.55 -16.83
CA VAL A 85 -5.38 -4.93 -17.74
C VAL A 85 -5.73 -3.47 -18.02
N GLY A 86 -7.02 -3.11 -18.06
CA GLY A 86 -7.48 -1.73 -18.26
C GLY A 86 -6.98 -0.75 -17.21
N GLU A 87 -6.89 -1.18 -15.94
CA GLU A 87 -6.32 -0.36 -14.88
C GLU A 87 -4.83 -0.05 -15.15
N VAL A 88 -4.06 -1.05 -15.60
CA VAL A 88 -2.64 -0.87 -15.95
C VAL A 88 -2.48 0.06 -17.17
N GLU A 89 -3.33 -0.06 -18.17
CA GLU A 89 -3.34 0.84 -19.36
C GLU A 89 -3.57 2.29 -18.94
N PHE A 90 -4.58 2.53 -18.09
CA PHE A 90 -4.88 3.85 -17.56
C PHE A 90 -3.70 4.42 -16.77
N VAL A 91 -3.16 3.66 -15.83
CA VAL A 91 -2.07 4.10 -14.96
C VAL A 91 -0.78 4.35 -15.75
N ASN A 92 -0.49 3.54 -16.76
CA ASN A 92 0.64 3.78 -17.65
C ASN A 92 0.49 5.10 -18.44
N GLY A 93 -0.73 5.47 -18.81
CA GLY A 93 -1.03 6.79 -19.38
C GLY A 93 -0.72 7.93 -18.40
N VAL A 94 -1.08 7.78 -17.13
CA VAL A 94 -0.75 8.75 -16.07
C VAL A 94 0.77 8.85 -15.87
N ALA A 95 1.47 7.72 -15.84
CA ALA A 95 2.93 7.69 -15.74
C ALA A 95 3.62 8.37 -16.93
N ALA A 96 3.12 8.14 -18.14
CA ALA A 96 3.62 8.80 -19.35
C ALA A 96 3.40 10.32 -19.30
N ARG A 97 2.24 10.76 -18.80
CA ARG A 97 1.95 12.18 -18.57
C ARG A 97 2.92 12.82 -17.58
N ALA A 98 3.17 12.17 -16.44
CA ALA A 98 4.15 12.65 -15.45
C ALA A 98 5.57 12.71 -16.04
N ALA A 99 5.97 11.72 -16.84
CA ALA A 99 7.28 11.64 -17.46
C ALA A 99 7.51 12.67 -18.59
N SER A 100 6.48 13.38 -19.05
CA SER A 100 6.61 14.42 -20.09
C SER A 100 7.48 15.62 -19.68
N GLY A 101 7.76 15.78 -18.38
CA GLY A 101 8.52 16.89 -17.84
C GLY A 101 7.72 18.18 -17.63
N ILE A 102 6.48 18.29 -18.14
CA ILE A 102 5.62 19.47 -17.97
C ILE A 102 5.33 19.73 -16.48
N TYR A 103 5.34 18.68 -15.69
CA TYR A 103 5.08 18.72 -14.25
C TYR A 103 6.36 18.69 -13.38
N GLY A 104 7.52 19.02 -13.98
CA GLY A 104 8.81 18.99 -13.30
C GLY A 104 9.39 17.58 -13.15
N PRO A 105 10.28 17.38 -12.16
CA PRO A 105 10.99 16.10 -11.98
C PRO A 105 10.15 14.98 -11.36
N PHE A 106 8.99 15.28 -10.79
CA PHE A 106 8.10 14.31 -10.17
C PHE A 106 7.68 13.19 -11.15
N ARG A 107 7.75 11.95 -10.71
CA ARG A 107 7.41 10.75 -11.51
C ARG A 107 6.29 9.95 -10.85
N ALA A 108 5.05 10.32 -11.14
CA ALA A 108 3.89 9.53 -10.70
C ALA A 108 3.90 8.15 -11.36
N CYS A 109 3.50 7.13 -10.61
CA CYS A 109 3.34 5.75 -11.09
C CYS A 109 4.60 5.21 -11.81
N ALA A 110 5.79 5.53 -11.28
CA ALA A 110 7.06 5.03 -11.82
C ALA A 110 7.15 3.50 -11.75
N GLY A 111 6.46 2.88 -10.78
CA GLY A 111 6.14 1.47 -10.70
C GLY A 111 4.62 1.27 -10.69
N ILE A 112 4.16 0.16 -11.25
CA ILE A 112 2.74 -0.23 -11.32
C ILE A 112 2.59 -1.63 -10.77
N VAL A 113 1.75 -1.79 -9.76
CA VAL A 113 1.31 -3.07 -9.21
C VAL A 113 -0.15 -3.26 -9.58
N GLY A 114 -0.44 -4.29 -10.40
CA GLY A 114 -1.78 -4.59 -10.87
C GLY A 114 -2.46 -5.68 -10.06
N GLN A 115 -3.58 -6.19 -10.60
CA GLN A 115 -4.32 -7.31 -10.03
C GLN A 115 -4.42 -8.45 -11.04
N ALA A 116 -4.18 -9.68 -10.59
CA ALA A 116 -4.50 -10.89 -11.35
C ALA A 116 -5.04 -11.95 -10.41
N ASP A 117 -5.99 -12.75 -10.89
CA ASP A 117 -6.52 -13.87 -10.11
C ASP A 117 -5.54 -15.06 -10.17
N LEU A 118 -4.72 -15.19 -9.14
CA LEU A 118 -3.74 -16.27 -9.04
C LEU A 118 -4.38 -17.65 -8.88
N THR A 119 -5.68 -17.75 -8.55
CA THR A 119 -6.40 -19.03 -8.50
C THR A 119 -6.65 -19.63 -9.88
N LEU A 120 -6.36 -18.90 -10.95
CA LEU A 120 -6.30 -19.45 -12.31
C LEU A 120 -5.16 -20.47 -12.49
N GLY A 121 -4.28 -20.61 -11.49
CA GLY A 121 -3.11 -21.48 -11.58
C GLY A 121 -2.17 -21.01 -12.70
N ALA A 122 -1.53 -21.92 -13.42
CA ALA A 122 -0.62 -21.56 -14.51
C ALA A 122 -1.28 -20.71 -15.62
N GLY A 123 -2.62 -20.77 -15.75
CA GLY A 123 -3.37 -19.97 -16.72
C GLY A 123 -3.25 -18.45 -16.50
N VAL A 124 -2.87 -17.99 -15.30
CA VAL A 124 -2.66 -16.57 -15.01
C VAL A 124 -1.52 -15.97 -15.83
N GLY A 125 -0.61 -16.79 -16.35
CA GLY A 125 0.53 -16.35 -17.15
C GLY A 125 0.14 -15.39 -18.28
N ALA A 126 -0.94 -15.69 -19.01
CA ALA A 126 -1.42 -14.82 -20.10
C ALA A 126 -1.88 -13.45 -19.61
N VAL A 127 -2.49 -13.37 -18.43
CA VAL A 127 -2.92 -12.11 -17.81
C VAL A 127 -1.71 -11.28 -17.39
N LEU A 128 -0.71 -11.93 -16.78
CA LEU A 128 0.53 -11.28 -16.38
C LEU A 128 1.30 -10.71 -17.57
N ASP A 129 1.40 -11.47 -18.66
CA ASP A 129 2.06 -11.04 -19.89
C ASP A 129 1.34 -9.83 -20.52
N ALA A 130 0.00 -9.84 -20.51
CA ALA A 130 -0.80 -8.71 -20.98
C ALA A 130 -0.58 -7.44 -20.12
N GLN A 131 -0.51 -7.57 -18.80
CA GLN A 131 -0.24 -6.44 -17.90
C GLN A 131 1.20 -5.93 -18.03
N ILE A 132 2.18 -6.81 -18.22
CA ILE A 132 3.58 -6.41 -18.51
C ILE A 132 3.63 -5.56 -19.79
N ALA A 133 2.95 -6.01 -20.84
CA ALA A 133 2.88 -5.28 -22.11
C ALA A 133 2.19 -3.91 -21.94
N ALA A 134 1.04 -3.87 -21.24
CA ALA A 134 0.29 -2.64 -20.97
C ALA A 134 1.09 -1.64 -20.11
N GLY A 135 1.88 -2.13 -19.17
CA GLY A 135 2.70 -1.31 -18.27
C GLY A 135 3.94 -0.70 -18.93
N ASN A 136 4.29 -1.11 -20.15
CA ASN A 136 5.37 -0.53 -20.96
C ASN A 136 6.65 -0.28 -20.15
N GLY A 137 7.17 -1.32 -19.52
CA GLY A 137 8.39 -1.27 -18.71
C GLY A 137 8.22 -0.71 -17.29
N ARG A 138 6.98 -0.36 -16.85
CA ARG A 138 6.69 0.13 -15.49
C ARG A 138 5.97 -0.89 -14.62
N PHE A 139 5.46 -1.97 -15.20
CA PHE A 139 4.79 -3.03 -14.44
C PHE A 139 5.80 -3.75 -13.55
N ARG A 140 5.48 -3.90 -12.25
CA ARG A 140 6.42 -4.43 -11.25
C ARG A 140 5.93 -5.67 -10.55
N GLY A 141 4.64 -5.77 -10.33
CA GLY A 141 4.10 -6.85 -9.51
C GLY A 141 2.59 -6.91 -9.51
N ILE A 142 2.11 -7.77 -8.65
CA ILE A 142 0.69 -8.07 -8.45
C ILE A 142 0.34 -7.90 -6.98
N ARG A 143 -0.85 -7.34 -6.72
CA ARG A 143 -1.56 -7.50 -5.46
C ARG A 143 -2.81 -8.34 -5.68
N HIS A 144 -2.84 -9.53 -5.11
CA HIS A 144 -4.06 -10.33 -4.98
C HIS A 144 -4.48 -10.29 -3.51
N ILE A 145 -5.55 -9.57 -3.22
CA ILE A 145 -6.01 -9.31 -1.86
C ILE A 145 -6.34 -10.62 -1.16
N GLY A 146 -5.66 -10.88 -0.04
CA GLY A 146 -5.88 -12.06 0.80
C GLY A 146 -6.71 -11.77 2.05
N ALA A 147 -7.11 -10.50 2.26
CA ALA A 147 -7.82 -10.08 3.45
C ALA A 147 -9.14 -10.84 3.63
N HIS A 148 -9.29 -11.48 4.78
CA HIS A 148 -10.45 -12.26 5.18
C HIS A 148 -10.70 -12.11 6.68
N ASP A 149 -11.95 -11.96 7.05
CA ASP A 149 -12.41 -12.06 8.43
C ASP A 149 -13.81 -12.69 8.46
N ALA A 150 -14.10 -13.47 9.52
CA ALA A 150 -15.42 -14.05 9.71
C ALA A 150 -16.47 -13.00 10.15
N ASP A 151 -16.00 -11.88 10.74
CA ASP A 151 -16.86 -10.77 11.11
C ASP A 151 -17.06 -9.84 9.89
N PRO A 152 -18.30 -9.75 9.36
CA PRO A 152 -18.60 -8.93 8.20
C PRO A 152 -18.39 -7.42 8.46
N GLU A 153 -18.36 -6.97 9.71
CA GLU A 153 -18.09 -5.57 10.05
C GLU A 153 -16.65 -5.15 9.78
N VAL A 154 -15.72 -6.10 9.69
CA VAL A 154 -14.30 -5.79 9.50
C VAL A 154 -14.01 -5.30 8.08
N LEU A 155 -14.42 -6.03 7.06
CA LEU A 155 -14.13 -5.68 5.65
C LEU A 155 -15.29 -4.95 4.95
N GLY A 156 -16.52 -5.11 5.43
CA GLY A 156 -17.69 -4.43 4.88
C GLY A 156 -17.81 -4.56 3.36
N PRO A 157 -17.88 -3.44 2.62
CA PRO A 157 -18.10 -3.45 1.17
C PRO A 157 -16.89 -3.88 0.33
N LEU A 158 -15.71 -4.08 0.91
CA LEU A 158 -14.53 -4.50 0.16
C LEU A 158 -14.59 -5.94 -0.35
N GLY A 159 -15.49 -6.76 0.22
CA GLY A 159 -15.52 -8.17 -0.04
C GLY A 159 -14.43 -8.92 0.72
N HIS A 160 -14.53 -10.24 0.73
CA HIS A 160 -13.62 -11.10 1.46
C HIS A 160 -12.94 -12.06 0.49
N ALA A 161 -11.63 -12.26 0.65
CA ALA A 161 -10.95 -13.39 0.06
C ALA A 161 -11.50 -14.69 0.67
N PRO A 162 -11.41 -15.84 -0.01
CA PRO A 162 -11.62 -17.12 0.64
C PRO A 162 -10.68 -17.27 1.85
N PRO A 163 -11.12 -17.94 2.94
CA PRO A 163 -10.24 -18.23 4.06
C PRO A 163 -9.02 -19.03 3.59
N ALA A 164 -7.86 -18.73 4.14
CA ALA A 164 -6.59 -19.38 3.82
C ALA A 164 -6.23 -19.37 2.31
N LEU A 165 -6.57 -18.30 1.60
CA LEU A 165 -6.31 -18.16 0.16
C LEU A 165 -4.84 -18.45 -0.20
N TYR A 166 -3.88 -17.98 0.60
CA TYR A 166 -2.45 -18.16 0.31
C TYR A 166 -1.95 -19.60 0.53
N ALA A 167 -2.78 -20.46 1.12
CA ALA A 167 -2.53 -21.91 1.22
C ALA A 167 -3.17 -22.71 0.08
N ASP A 168 -4.08 -22.12 -0.69
CA ASP A 168 -4.77 -22.78 -1.79
C ASP A 168 -3.77 -23.25 -2.88
N ALA A 169 -3.92 -24.48 -3.35
CA ALA A 169 -2.98 -25.09 -4.30
C ALA A 169 -2.99 -24.38 -5.67
N ARG A 170 -4.18 -23.94 -6.13
CA ARG A 170 -4.30 -23.21 -7.40
C ARG A 170 -3.71 -21.83 -7.30
N PHE A 171 -3.93 -21.14 -6.15
CA PHE A 171 -3.29 -19.87 -5.88
C PHE A 171 -1.75 -20.00 -5.94
N ARG A 172 -1.18 -21.01 -5.26
CA ARG A 172 0.27 -21.25 -5.24
C ARG A 172 0.83 -21.61 -6.61
N GLU A 173 0.10 -22.34 -7.42
CA GLU A 173 0.44 -22.60 -8.82
C GLU A 173 0.54 -21.28 -9.62
N GLY A 174 -0.47 -20.39 -9.48
CA GLY A 174 -0.45 -19.08 -10.12
C GLY A 174 0.61 -18.15 -9.53
N PHE A 175 0.85 -18.23 -8.22
CA PHE A 175 1.90 -17.45 -7.55
C PHE A 175 3.30 -17.77 -8.10
N ALA A 176 3.58 -19.02 -8.43
CA ALA A 176 4.83 -19.44 -9.06
C ALA A 176 5.05 -18.80 -10.45
N GLU A 177 4.00 -18.33 -11.14
CA GLU A 177 4.12 -17.63 -12.42
C GLU A 177 4.74 -16.23 -12.28
N LEU A 178 4.71 -15.62 -11.07
CA LEU A 178 5.31 -14.32 -10.79
C LEU A 178 6.84 -14.39 -10.89
N SER A 179 7.47 -15.38 -10.28
CA SER A 179 8.93 -15.56 -10.31
C SER A 179 9.45 -15.73 -11.72
N LYS A 180 8.73 -16.46 -12.58
CA LYS A 180 9.10 -16.68 -14.00
C LYS A 180 9.18 -15.37 -14.79
N ARG A 181 8.49 -14.32 -14.32
CA ARG A 181 8.40 -13.00 -14.94
C ARG A 181 9.14 -11.91 -14.18
N GLY A 182 9.80 -12.29 -13.08
CA GLY A 182 10.50 -11.35 -12.20
C GLY A 182 9.56 -10.30 -11.58
N LEU A 183 8.30 -10.67 -11.30
CA LEU A 183 7.32 -9.81 -10.68
C LEU A 183 7.37 -9.91 -9.15
N THR A 184 7.02 -8.82 -8.46
CA THR A 184 6.86 -8.78 -7.00
C THR A 184 5.43 -9.16 -6.60
N PHE A 185 5.23 -9.44 -5.32
CA PHE A 185 3.91 -9.66 -4.75
C PHE A 185 3.66 -8.73 -3.56
N ASP A 186 2.59 -7.95 -3.62
CA ASP A 186 2.11 -7.11 -2.54
C ASP A 186 1.02 -7.87 -1.77
N ALA A 187 1.29 -8.22 -0.51
CA ALA A 187 0.40 -9.00 0.34
C ALA A 187 -0.43 -8.08 1.22
N TRP A 188 -1.69 -7.84 0.86
CA TRP A 188 -2.64 -7.21 1.75
C TRP A 188 -3.50 -8.25 2.45
N VAL A 189 -3.28 -8.38 3.74
CA VAL A 189 -3.99 -9.25 4.67
C VAL A 189 -4.35 -8.47 5.93
N LEU A 190 -5.23 -9.04 6.76
CA LEU A 190 -5.51 -8.54 8.08
C LEU A 190 -4.54 -9.15 9.10
N GLU A 191 -4.32 -8.47 10.20
CA GLU A 191 -3.36 -8.84 11.25
C GLU A 191 -3.42 -10.34 11.65
N PRO A 192 -4.58 -10.98 11.85
CA PRO A 192 -4.64 -12.41 12.19
C PRO A 192 -4.07 -13.34 11.11
N GLN A 193 -3.91 -12.84 9.87
CA GLN A 193 -3.47 -13.62 8.71
C GLN A 193 -1.97 -13.47 8.39
N ILE A 194 -1.19 -12.71 9.17
CA ILE A 194 0.25 -12.52 8.91
C ILE A 194 0.99 -13.86 8.83
N ALA A 195 0.58 -14.86 9.61
CA ALA A 195 1.14 -16.20 9.54
C ALA A 195 0.97 -16.88 8.17
N GLU A 196 -0.11 -16.55 7.41
CA GLU A 196 -0.30 -17.06 6.05
C GLU A 196 0.76 -16.49 5.09
N VAL A 197 1.13 -15.20 5.27
CA VAL A 197 2.22 -14.57 4.50
C VAL A 197 3.56 -15.21 4.83
N THR A 198 3.82 -15.50 6.11
CA THR A 198 5.02 -16.23 6.55
C THR A 198 5.12 -17.60 5.88
N ALA A 199 4.02 -18.35 5.88
CA ALA A 199 3.96 -19.66 5.24
C ALA A 199 4.16 -19.60 3.72
N LEU A 200 3.60 -18.56 3.05
CA LEU A 200 3.80 -18.31 1.63
C LEU A 200 5.26 -17.96 1.34
N ALA A 201 5.85 -17.05 2.11
CA ALA A 201 7.24 -16.62 1.94
C ALA A 201 8.24 -17.77 2.09
N ARG A 202 8.01 -18.67 3.06
CA ARG A 202 8.82 -19.86 3.27
C ARG A 202 8.68 -20.89 2.15
N ALA A 203 7.47 -20.99 1.55
CA ALA A 203 7.22 -21.89 0.42
C ALA A 203 7.85 -21.38 -0.89
N PHE A 204 8.07 -20.07 -1.02
CA PHE A 204 8.64 -19.42 -2.20
C PHE A 204 9.78 -18.47 -1.82
N PRO A 205 10.94 -18.99 -1.35
CA PRO A 205 12.00 -18.17 -0.77
C PRO A 205 12.67 -17.18 -1.74
N ASP A 206 12.58 -17.45 -3.03
CA ASP A 206 13.14 -16.57 -4.07
C ASP A 206 12.15 -15.50 -4.58
N GLN A 207 10.89 -15.55 -4.14
CA GLN A 207 9.87 -14.61 -4.55
C GLN A 207 9.88 -13.37 -3.66
N PRO A 208 10.12 -12.15 -4.20
CA PRO A 208 10.00 -10.92 -3.42
C PRO A 208 8.54 -10.67 -3.03
N ILE A 209 8.30 -10.53 -1.73
CA ILE A 209 6.99 -10.24 -1.14
C ILE A 209 7.11 -8.97 -0.31
N VAL A 210 6.10 -8.11 -0.35
CA VAL A 210 5.96 -7.00 0.61
C VAL A 210 4.65 -7.12 1.36
N LEU A 211 4.72 -7.00 2.69
CA LEU A 211 3.52 -6.91 3.53
C LEU A 211 3.01 -5.48 3.51
N ASP A 212 1.78 -5.27 3.03
CA ASP A 212 1.12 -3.96 3.04
C ASP A 212 0.69 -3.57 4.46
N HIS A 213 0.79 -2.26 4.79
CA HIS A 213 0.13 -1.62 5.94
C HIS A 213 0.46 -2.25 7.30
N VAL A 214 1.73 -2.63 7.50
CA VAL A 214 2.18 -3.38 8.69
C VAL A 214 1.26 -4.57 9.05
N GLY A 215 0.61 -5.16 8.04
CA GLY A 215 -0.33 -6.25 8.21
C GLY A 215 -1.71 -5.84 8.75
N THR A 216 -2.08 -4.58 8.60
CA THR A 216 -3.40 -4.01 8.95
C THR A 216 -3.85 -4.39 10.37
N PRO A 217 -3.27 -3.78 11.43
CA PRO A 217 -3.74 -3.95 12.80
C PRO A 217 -5.23 -3.61 12.92
N LEU A 218 -6.00 -4.42 13.65
CA LEU A 218 -7.44 -4.32 13.70
C LEU A 218 -7.98 -3.68 14.98
N GLY A 219 -8.96 -2.77 14.82
CA GLY A 219 -9.68 -2.13 15.91
C GLY A 219 -11.19 -2.04 15.67
N LEU A 220 -11.73 -2.71 14.62
CA LEU A 220 -13.15 -2.77 14.30
C LEU A 220 -13.79 -4.09 14.72
N GLY A 221 -15.12 -4.14 14.74
CA GLY A 221 -15.91 -5.35 14.98
C GLY A 221 -15.50 -6.03 16.28
N VAL A 222 -15.24 -7.32 16.22
CA VAL A 222 -14.81 -8.14 17.37
C VAL A 222 -13.44 -7.75 17.96
N TYR A 223 -12.69 -6.90 17.29
CA TYR A 223 -11.38 -6.39 17.71
C TYR A 223 -11.45 -5.05 18.44
N ALA A 224 -12.63 -4.43 18.52
CA ALA A 224 -12.81 -3.11 19.13
C ALA A 224 -12.37 -3.12 20.62
N GLY A 225 -11.55 -2.13 21.00
CA GLY A 225 -11.06 -1.99 22.37
C GLY A 225 -10.00 -3.00 22.80
N ARG A 226 -9.47 -3.81 21.89
CA ARG A 226 -8.52 -4.90 22.21
C ARG A 226 -7.09 -4.64 21.70
N HIS A 227 -6.73 -3.38 21.47
CA HIS A 227 -5.42 -3.04 20.87
C HIS A 227 -4.24 -3.60 21.66
N ASP A 228 -4.25 -3.52 22.99
CA ASP A 228 -3.12 -4.01 23.81
C ASP A 228 -2.91 -5.52 23.67
N ASP A 229 -3.99 -6.31 23.76
CA ASP A 229 -3.95 -7.75 23.57
C ASP A 229 -3.50 -8.12 22.15
N ARG A 230 -4.02 -7.39 21.17
CA ARG A 230 -3.73 -7.63 19.75
C ARG A 230 -2.32 -7.22 19.38
N PHE A 231 -1.79 -6.13 19.99
CA PHE A 231 -0.43 -5.69 19.72
C PHE A 231 0.61 -6.76 20.04
N ALA A 232 0.46 -7.48 21.15
CA ALA A 232 1.39 -8.55 21.50
C ALA A 232 1.39 -9.71 20.48
N ALA A 233 0.19 -10.09 20.00
CA ALA A 233 0.03 -11.13 18.97
C ALA A 233 0.60 -10.65 17.62
N TRP A 234 0.28 -9.42 17.21
CA TRP A 234 0.79 -8.79 16.02
C TRP A 234 2.32 -8.72 16.03
N LYS A 235 2.90 -8.25 17.13
CA LYS A 235 4.36 -8.15 17.29
C LYS A 235 5.04 -9.49 17.05
N GLY A 236 4.57 -10.56 17.70
CA GLY A 236 5.14 -11.89 17.52
C GLY A 236 5.04 -12.37 16.05
N ALA A 237 3.92 -12.09 15.38
CA ALA A 237 3.74 -12.46 13.99
C ALA A 237 4.67 -11.65 13.04
N ILE A 238 4.89 -10.36 13.30
CA ILE A 238 5.84 -9.51 12.57
C ILE A 238 7.27 -9.97 12.77
N GLU A 239 7.68 -10.27 14.00
CA GLU A 239 9.02 -10.78 14.30
C GLU A 239 9.27 -12.13 13.58
N GLU A 240 8.27 -13.01 13.56
CA GLU A 240 8.38 -14.28 12.82
C GLU A 240 8.46 -14.05 11.31
N LEU A 241 7.64 -13.19 10.74
CA LEU A 241 7.66 -12.86 9.30
C LEU A 241 9.00 -12.24 8.89
N ALA A 242 9.60 -11.42 9.74
CA ALA A 242 10.90 -10.78 9.51
C ALA A 242 12.05 -11.78 9.35
N THR A 243 11.90 -13.03 9.85
CA THR A 243 12.86 -14.12 9.62
C THR A 243 12.92 -14.57 8.14
N CYS A 244 11.93 -14.21 7.32
CA CYS A 244 11.89 -14.48 5.88
C CYS A 244 12.68 -13.38 5.12
N PRO A 245 13.87 -13.68 4.54
CA PRO A 245 14.72 -12.66 3.92
C PRO A 245 14.14 -12.07 2.64
N ASN A 246 13.21 -12.77 2.00
CA ASN A 246 12.48 -12.35 0.80
C ASN A 246 11.26 -11.45 1.09
N VAL A 247 11.03 -11.10 2.36
CA VAL A 247 9.92 -10.22 2.75
C VAL A 247 10.42 -8.84 3.13
N THR A 248 9.72 -7.83 2.63
CA THR A 248 9.83 -6.42 2.98
C THR A 248 8.50 -5.95 3.59
N ILE A 249 8.47 -4.85 4.33
CA ILE A 249 7.26 -4.34 4.98
C ILE A 249 7.02 -2.86 4.62
N LYS A 250 5.76 -2.49 4.42
CA LYS A 250 5.31 -1.10 4.27
C LYS A 250 4.84 -0.54 5.60
N LEU A 251 5.36 0.62 5.94
CA LEU A 251 5.14 1.34 7.20
C LEU A 251 4.10 2.44 7.00
N GLY A 252 2.86 2.07 6.86
CA GLY A 252 1.74 2.99 6.65
C GLY A 252 0.41 2.27 6.74
N GLY A 253 -0.65 2.84 6.16
CA GLY A 253 -2.00 2.29 6.25
C GLY A 253 -2.63 2.36 7.64
N LEU A 254 -1.95 2.97 8.60
CA LEU A 254 -2.37 3.02 10.02
C LEU A 254 -3.45 4.07 10.29
N ALA A 255 -3.65 5.02 9.36
CA ALA A 255 -4.76 5.98 9.45
C ALA A 255 -6.07 5.44 8.87
N MET A 256 -6.07 4.22 8.34
CA MET A 256 -7.29 3.57 7.88
C MET A 256 -8.29 3.34 9.01
N PRO A 257 -9.60 3.39 8.69
CA PRO A 257 -10.64 3.11 9.69
C PRO A 257 -10.59 1.72 10.29
N PHE A 258 -9.97 0.74 9.64
CA PHE A 258 -9.76 -0.61 10.17
C PHE A 258 -8.93 -0.63 11.44
N CYS A 259 -7.92 0.24 11.51
CA CYS A 259 -6.97 0.26 12.61
C CYS A 259 -7.54 0.89 13.87
N LYS A 260 -8.49 1.85 13.73
CA LYS A 260 -9.10 2.55 14.89
C LYS A 260 -8.08 3.05 15.91
N LEU A 261 -6.92 3.53 15.44
CA LEU A 261 -5.90 4.10 16.30
C LEU A 261 -6.32 5.50 16.75
N GLY A 262 -6.60 5.64 18.03
CA GLY A 262 -7.13 6.88 18.57
C GLY A 262 -8.49 7.25 17.95
N GLU A 263 -8.76 8.57 17.89
CA GLU A 263 -9.99 9.11 17.32
C GLU A 263 -9.79 9.65 15.90
N LEU A 264 -9.00 8.92 15.08
CA LEU A 264 -8.76 9.33 13.69
C LEU A 264 -10.03 9.21 12.85
N GLY A 265 -10.32 10.25 12.07
CA GLY A 265 -11.48 10.28 11.20
C GLY A 265 -11.57 11.59 10.41
N PRO A 266 -12.48 11.71 9.46
CA PRO A 266 -12.55 12.84 8.53
C PRO A 266 -12.83 14.20 9.21
N GLU A 267 -13.49 14.16 10.36
CA GLU A 267 -13.80 15.36 11.17
C GLU A 267 -12.70 15.66 12.21
N THR A 268 -11.77 14.72 12.43
CA THR A 268 -10.73 14.85 13.44
C THR A 268 -9.46 15.36 12.80
N ARG A 269 -9.11 16.62 13.08
CA ARG A 269 -7.81 17.16 12.69
C ARG A 269 -6.76 16.72 13.70
N THR A 270 -5.74 16.04 13.19
CA THR A 270 -4.66 15.53 14.02
C THR A 270 -3.34 16.20 13.65
N SER A 271 -2.47 16.42 14.66
CA SER A 271 -1.12 16.89 14.41
C SER A 271 -0.18 15.74 14.05
N ALA A 272 0.92 16.07 13.36
CA ALA A 272 1.97 15.08 13.06
C ALA A 272 2.53 14.43 14.34
N ALA A 273 2.67 15.20 15.42
CA ALA A 273 3.13 14.66 16.70
C ALA A 273 2.16 13.62 17.27
N ARG A 274 0.85 13.93 17.26
CA ARG A 274 -0.17 12.98 17.74
C ARG A 274 -0.22 11.73 16.87
N LEU A 275 -0.13 11.91 15.55
CA LEU A 275 -0.11 10.79 14.60
C LEU A 275 1.13 9.91 14.81
N ALA A 276 2.29 10.54 15.00
CA ALA A 276 3.53 9.84 15.31
C ALA A 276 3.42 9.03 16.62
N ASP A 277 2.82 9.57 17.67
CA ASP A 277 2.63 8.85 18.94
C ASP A 277 1.74 7.62 18.75
N LEU A 278 0.67 7.71 17.94
CA LEU A 278 -0.22 6.57 17.66
C LEU A 278 0.46 5.47 16.84
N PHE A 279 1.28 5.85 15.86
CA PHE A 279 1.89 4.92 14.93
C PHE A 279 3.20 4.32 15.42
N ARG A 280 3.91 5.05 16.28
CA ARG A 280 5.25 4.71 16.79
C ARG A 280 5.39 3.26 17.26
N PRO A 281 4.49 2.70 18.10
CA PRO A 281 4.65 1.33 18.58
C PRO A 281 4.73 0.32 17.43
N TYR A 282 3.89 0.49 16.41
CA TYR A 282 3.85 -0.40 15.24
C TYR A 282 5.06 -0.19 14.33
N VAL A 283 5.35 1.07 14.02
CA VAL A 283 6.42 1.41 13.07
C VAL A 283 7.80 1.05 13.62
N GLU A 284 8.11 1.42 14.87
CA GLU A 284 9.40 1.10 15.47
C GLU A 284 9.58 -0.41 15.62
N THR A 285 8.56 -1.16 16.08
CA THR A 285 8.62 -2.63 16.14
C THR A 285 8.90 -3.25 14.76
N ALA A 286 8.26 -2.75 13.72
CA ALA A 286 8.48 -3.25 12.36
C ALA A 286 9.90 -2.91 11.85
N ILE A 287 10.41 -1.71 12.13
CA ILE A 287 11.78 -1.32 11.76
C ILE A 287 12.81 -2.16 12.53
N ASP A 288 12.59 -2.38 13.82
CA ASP A 288 13.48 -3.21 14.64
C ASP A 288 13.56 -4.65 14.13
N ALA A 289 12.43 -5.21 13.67
CA ALA A 289 12.36 -6.58 13.17
C ALA A 289 12.97 -6.72 11.77
N PHE A 290 12.64 -5.82 10.83
CA PHE A 290 13.02 -5.94 9.40
C PHE A 290 14.32 -5.20 9.06
N GLY A 291 14.70 -4.20 9.85
CA GLY A 291 15.76 -3.24 9.52
C GLY A 291 15.34 -2.25 8.42
N ALA A 292 15.99 -1.09 8.37
CA ALA A 292 15.67 -0.01 7.44
C ALA A 292 15.69 -0.43 5.95
N ARG A 293 16.54 -1.40 5.59
CA ARG A 293 16.65 -1.87 4.20
C ARG A 293 15.46 -2.68 3.69
N ARG A 294 14.67 -3.25 4.60
CA ARG A 294 13.47 -4.04 4.27
C ARG A 294 12.18 -3.43 4.82
N ALA A 295 12.21 -2.12 5.12
CA ALA A 295 11.06 -1.36 5.57
C ALA A 295 10.96 -0.07 4.76
N MET A 296 9.74 0.32 4.36
CA MET A 296 9.50 1.52 3.56
C MET A 296 8.24 2.23 4.02
N PHE A 297 8.32 3.56 4.24
CA PHE A 297 7.14 4.38 4.51
C PHE A 297 6.27 4.51 3.26
N GLU A 298 4.95 4.48 3.44
CA GLU A 298 3.95 4.61 2.39
C GLU A 298 2.85 5.59 2.78
N SER A 299 2.24 6.28 1.81
CA SER A 299 1.12 7.18 2.10
C SER A 299 -0.23 6.49 2.15
N ASN A 300 -0.42 5.44 1.36
CA ASN A 300 -1.73 4.80 1.13
C ASN A 300 -2.83 5.80 0.71
N PHE A 301 -2.46 6.88 -0.02
CA PHE A 301 -3.43 7.89 -0.43
C PHE A 301 -4.26 7.45 -1.64
N PRO A 302 -5.55 7.81 -1.66
CA PRO A 302 -6.25 8.69 -0.72
C PRO A 302 -6.93 7.96 0.45
N VAL A 303 -6.64 6.69 0.71
CA VAL A 303 -7.30 5.92 1.78
C VAL A 303 -6.98 6.51 3.15
N ASP A 304 -5.70 6.75 3.46
CA ASP A 304 -5.25 7.30 4.74
C ASP A 304 -5.60 8.79 4.95
N ARG A 305 -6.12 9.47 3.91
CA ARG A 305 -6.76 10.80 4.09
C ARG A 305 -7.90 10.76 5.10
N TRP A 306 -8.42 9.58 5.37
CA TRP A 306 -9.37 9.36 6.45
C TRP A 306 -8.91 9.97 7.78
N GLY A 307 -7.65 9.78 8.15
CA GLY A 307 -7.12 10.22 9.45
C GLY A 307 -6.13 11.38 9.39
N ALA A 308 -5.55 11.69 8.23
CA ALA A 308 -4.55 12.75 8.12
C ALA A 308 -4.45 13.31 6.70
N ASP A 309 -4.02 14.57 6.56
CA ASP A 309 -3.56 15.08 5.28
C ASP A 309 -2.15 14.55 4.94
N HIS A 310 -1.78 14.67 3.66
CA HIS A 310 -0.54 14.11 3.13
C HIS A 310 0.72 14.69 3.80
N GLY A 311 0.73 15.99 4.08
CA GLY A 311 1.88 16.65 4.72
C GLY A 311 2.03 16.23 6.18
N THR A 312 0.93 16.18 6.93
CA THR A 312 0.89 15.73 8.32
C THR A 312 1.37 14.27 8.44
N LEU A 313 0.96 13.40 7.52
CA LEU A 313 1.38 12.00 7.50
C LEU A 313 2.90 11.86 7.34
N TRP A 314 3.49 12.54 6.35
CA TRP A 314 4.94 12.49 6.14
C TRP A 314 5.73 13.14 7.28
N ASN A 315 5.23 14.22 7.87
CA ASN A 315 5.81 14.78 9.09
C ASN A 315 5.79 13.77 10.25
N ALA A 316 4.69 13.04 10.44
CA ALA A 316 4.59 12.01 11.48
C ALA A 316 5.65 10.91 11.29
N PHE A 317 5.83 10.42 10.08
CA PHE A 317 6.86 9.44 9.76
C PHE A 317 8.28 9.98 10.03
N LYS A 318 8.55 11.25 9.69
CA LYS A 318 9.83 11.90 10.00
C LYS A 318 10.07 12.08 11.49
N LEU A 319 9.00 12.33 12.28
CA LEU A 319 9.08 12.37 13.75
C LEU A 319 9.41 11.00 14.34
N ILE A 320 8.83 9.92 13.81
CA ILE A 320 9.15 8.56 14.24
C ILE A 320 10.61 8.23 13.88
N ALA A 321 11.04 8.54 12.67
CA ALA A 321 12.39 8.28 12.20
C ALA A 321 13.44 9.29 12.70
N LYS A 322 13.10 10.20 13.63
CA LYS A 322 14.00 11.28 14.07
C LYS A 322 15.34 10.77 14.59
N GLY A 323 15.36 9.63 15.28
CA GLY A 323 16.56 9.01 15.84
C GLY A 323 17.38 8.17 14.87
N ALA A 324 16.87 7.90 13.68
CA ALA A 324 17.55 7.11 12.67
C ALA A 324 18.70 7.91 12.03
N SER A 325 19.76 7.22 11.62
CA SER A 325 20.88 7.79 10.86
C SER A 325 20.43 8.30 9.49
N ALA A 326 21.23 9.15 8.86
CA ALA A 326 20.94 9.65 7.51
C ALA A 326 20.81 8.53 6.47
N ASP A 327 21.56 7.44 6.61
CA ASP A 327 21.49 6.30 5.73
C ASP A 327 20.21 5.49 5.94
N GLU A 328 19.82 5.25 7.20
CA GLU A 328 18.56 4.59 7.52
C GLU A 328 17.35 5.40 7.04
N LYS A 329 17.36 6.72 7.21
CA LYS A 329 16.29 7.59 6.67
C LYS A 329 16.20 7.48 5.16
N ARG A 330 17.34 7.51 4.44
CA ARG A 330 17.33 7.33 2.98
C ARG A 330 16.74 5.99 2.57
N GLU A 331 17.02 4.91 3.30
CA GLU A 331 16.43 3.60 3.04
C GLU A 331 14.92 3.61 3.31
N LEU A 332 14.47 4.08 4.46
CA LEU A 332 13.08 4.08 4.90
C LEU A 332 12.17 4.93 4.00
N PHE A 333 12.66 6.08 3.51
CA PHE A 333 11.85 7.03 2.73
C PHE A 333 11.95 6.84 1.22
N ALA A 334 12.99 6.18 0.73
CA ALA A 334 13.18 6.02 -0.72
C ALA A 334 13.91 4.73 -1.14
N GLY A 335 15.02 4.38 -0.50
CA GLY A 335 15.93 3.33 -0.97
C GLY A 335 15.29 1.94 -1.00
N ALA A 336 14.58 1.53 0.07
CA ALA A 336 13.90 0.25 0.13
C ALA A 336 12.82 0.14 -0.97
N ALA A 337 12.01 1.20 -1.15
CA ALA A 337 11.00 1.26 -2.21
C ALA A 337 11.63 1.22 -3.61
N ALA A 338 12.68 2.01 -3.84
CA ALA A 338 13.40 2.03 -5.10
C ALA A 338 13.88 0.64 -5.51
N ARG A 339 14.54 -0.05 -4.59
CA ARG A 339 15.09 -1.39 -4.82
C ARG A 339 14.00 -2.44 -5.02
N PHE A 340 12.97 -2.46 -4.15
CA PHE A 340 11.91 -3.45 -4.22
C PHE A 340 11.14 -3.36 -5.54
N TYR A 341 10.77 -2.14 -5.96
CA TYR A 341 10.02 -1.91 -7.19
C TYR A 341 10.90 -1.59 -8.41
N ARG A 342 12.23 -1.68 -8.29
CA ARG A 342 13.19 -1.42 -9.38
C ARG A 342 12.96 -0.06 -10.05
N VAL A 343 12.93 0.98 -9.23
CA VAL A 343 12.78 2.38 -9.65
C VAL A 343 13.95 3.25 -9.16
N GLU A 344 15.15 2.64 -9.02
CA GLU A 344 16.37 3.28 -8.54
C GLU A 344 16.79 4.48 -9.40
N HIS A 345 16.40 4.51 -10.66
CA HIS A 345 16.63 5.65 -11.55
C HIS A 345 16.01 6.96 -11.07
N LEU A 346 15.10 6.91 -10.08
CA LEU A 346 14.55 8.11 -9.43
C LEU A 346 15.52 8.75 -8.44
N LEU A 347 16.54 8.01 -7.99
CA LEU A 347 17.54 8.47 -7.02
C LEU A 347 18.81 9.04 -7.68
N ALA A 348 18.88 9.01 -9.02
CA ALA A 348 20.03 9.42 -9.81
C ALA A 348 20.17 10.95 -9.96
#